data_428d107aee4d5fb7441d9e6dd0f378b7
#
_entry.id   428d107aee4d5fb7441d9e6dd0f378b7
#
_cell.length_a   1.000
_cell.length_b   1.000
_cell.length_c   1.000
_cell.angle_alpha   90.00
_cell.angle_beta   90.00
_cell.angle_gamma   90.00
#
_symmetry.space_group_name_H-M   'P 1'
#
loop_
_entity.id
_entity.type
_entity.pdbx_description
1 polymer ?
#
loop_
_entity_poly.entity_id
_entity_poly.type
_entity_poly.pdbx_seq_one_letter_code
_entity_poly.pdbx_strand_id
1 'polypeptide(L)'
;MKKEDYTKILEFCKEGLPNESCGLLGGTKEGDVKTIEKVYLLTNTDASNEHFSMDPKEQFAAVKDMRANGYQLLGNFHSHPESPSRPSEEDKRLAFDPKINYLILSLMDMENPVLNAFVIDAKKNVSKEELVIE
;
A
#
# COMPACT_ATOMS: atom_id res chain seq x y z
N MET A 1 4.21 10.70 5.09
CA MET A 1 3.22 10.78 3.98
C MET A 1 2.43 12.06 4.09
N LYS A 2 2.22 12.74 3.00
CA LYS A 2 1.41 13.95 2.95
C LYS A 2 -0.06 13.61 3.17
N LYS A 3 -0.77 14.50 3.85
CA LYS A 3 -2.21 14.33 4.09
C LYS A 3 -3.01 14.19 2.79
N GLU A 4 -2.62 14.92 1.75
CA GLU A 4 -3.23 14.82 0.42
C GLU A 4 -3.11 13.42 -0.17
N ASP A 5 -1.96 12.76 0.02
CA ASP A 5 -1.74 11.41 -0.48
C ASP A 5 -2.56 10.39 0.30
N TYR A 6 -2.66 10.58 1.62
CA TYR A 6 -3.55 9.77 2.45
C TYR A 6 -5.00 9.89 1.96
N THR A 7 -5.45 11.12 1.68
CA THR A 7 -6.81 11.37 1.20
C THR A 7 -7.05 10.70 -0.15
N LYS A 8 -6.08 10.73 -1.05
CA LYS A 8 -6.16 10.04 -2.35
C LYS A 8 -6.34 8.54 -2.17
N ILE A 9 -5.56 7.93 -1.29
CA ILE A 9 -5.66 6.49 -1.00
C ILE A 9 -7.04 6.19 -0.42
N LEU A 10 -7.48 6.97 0.55
CA LEU A 10 -8.76 6.76 1.22
C LEU A 10 -9.93 6.84 0.24
N GLU A 11 -9.98 7.87 -0.58
CA GLU A 11 -11.04 8.05 -1.57
C GLU A 11 -11.04 6.94 -2.60
N PHE A 12 -9.86 6.58 -3.10
CA PHE A 12 -9.70 5.50 -4.06
C PHE A 12 -10.19 4.17 -3.51
N CYS A 13 -9.82 3.85 -2.27
CA CYS A 13 -10.25 2.61 -1.63
C CYS A 13 -11.76 2.58 -1.36
N LYS A 14 -12.35 3.71 -1.00
CA LYS A 14 -13.79 3.81 -0.82
C LYS A 14 -14.55 3.63 -2.14
N GLU A 15 -14.05 4.23 -3.22
CA GLU A 15 -14.65 4.09 -4.54
C GLU A 15 -14.55 2.66 -5.07
N GLY A 16 -13.53 1.92 -4.66
CA GLY A 16 -13.33 0.54 -5.08
C GLY A 16 -14.23 -0.47 -4.37
N LEU A 17 -14.89 -0.09 -3.28
CA LEU A 17 -15.74 -1.02 -2.53
C LEU A 17 -16.81 -1.64 -3.44
N PRO A 18 -17.12 -2.92 -3.23
CA PRO A 18 -16.69 -3.83 -2.16
C PRO A 18 -15.36 -4.53 -2.39
N ASN A 19 -14.64 -4.21 -3.45
CA ASN A 19 -13.38 -4.86 -3.80
C ASN A 19 -12.20 -4.24 -3.06
N GLU A 20 -11.13 -5.04 -2.90
CA GLU A 20 -9.84 -4.52 -2.44
C GLU A 20 -9.28 -3.57 -3.50
N SER A 21 -8.71 -2.46 -3.06
CA SER A 21 -7.96 -1.54 -3.90
C SER A 21 -6.48 -1.67 -3.60
N CYS A 22 -5.63 -1.30 -4.55
CA CYS A 22 -4.18 -1.46 -4.41
C CYS A 22 -3.41 -0.37 -5.13
N GLY A 23 -2.14 -0.24 -4.79
CA GLY A 23 -1.25 0.71 -5.44
C GLY A 23 0.17 0.63 -4.93
N LEU A 24 1.00 1.50 -5.46
CA LEU A 24 2.42 1.59 -5.12
C LEU A 24 2.76 2.93 -4.50
N LEU A 25 3.83 2.94 -3.72
CA LEU A 25 4.32 4.13 -3.04
C LEU A 25 5.76 4.38 -3.47
N GLY A 26 5.99 5.56 -4.03
CA GLY A 26 7.31 5.99 -4.47
C GLY A 26 7.83 7.16 -3.65
N GLY A 27 9.13 7.28 -3.52
CA GLY A 27 9.73 8.38 -2.81
C GLY A 27 11.21 8.21 -2.58
N THR A 28 11.70 8.81 -1.49
CA THR A 28 13.11 8.84 -1.17
C THR A 28 13.39 8.20 0.17
N LYS A 29 14.63 7.78 0.38
CA LYS A 29 15.07 7.18 1.63
C LYS A 29 16.40 7.83 2.05
N GLU A 30 16.44 8.33 3.28
CA GLU A 30 17.66 8.83 3.91
C GLU A 30 17.86 8.09 5.23
N GLY A 31 18.91 7.27 5.31
CA GLY A 31 19.13 6.41 6.48
C GLY A 31 17.94 5.50 6.67
N ASP A 32 17.30 5.57 7.82
CA ASP A 32 16.13 4.76 8.15
C ASP A 32 14.80 5.47 7.87
N VAL A 33 14.85 6.71 7.36
CA VAL A 33 13.65 7.51 7.10
C VAL A 33 13.24 7.40 5.63
N LYS A 34 12.01 6.94 5.41
CA LYS A 34 11.41 6.89 4.08
C LYS A 34 10.38 8.02 3.96
N THR A 35 10.49 8.78 2.88
CA THR A 35 9.55 9.87 2.60
C THR A 35 8.75 9.53 1.36
N ILE A 36 7.44 9.31 1.56
CA ILE A 36 6.53 9.01 0.45
C ILE A 36 6.25 10.32 -0.29
N GLU A 37 6.68 10.38 -1.55
CA GLU A 37 6.52 11.57 -2.40
C GLU A 37 5.36 11.45 -3.37
N LYS A 38 5.02 10.22 -3.77
CA LYS A 38 3.96 9.98 -4.74
C LYS A 38 3.29 8.65 -4.50
N VAL A 39 1.96 8.64 -4.62
CA VAL A 39 1.16 7.42 -4.56
C VAL A 39 0.65 7.09 -5.97
N TYR A 40 0.64 5.80 -6.30
CA TYR A 40 0.21 5.30 -7.60
C TYR A 40 -1.00 4.41 -7.40
N LEU A 41 -2.14 4.85 -7.91
CA LEU A 41 -3.41 4.16 -7.76
C LEU A 41 -3.56 3.16 -8.90
N LEU A 42 -3.55 1.87 -8.58
CA LEU A 42 -3.53 0.81 -9.58
C LEU A 42 -4.84 0.03 -9.62
N THR A 43 -5.09 -0.63 -10.74
CA THR A 43 -6.27 -1.47 -10.89
C THR A 43 -6.05 -2.83 -10.23
N ASN A 44 -7.04 -3.29 -9.45
CA ASN A 44 -7.09 -4.66 -8.96
C ASN A 44 -7.71 -5.53 -10.04
N THR A 45 -6.88 -6.31 -10.72
CA THR A 45 -7.33 -7.16 -11.84
C THR A 45 -8.14 -8.36 -11.39
N ASP A 46 -8.07 -8.73 -10.11
CA ASP A 46 -8.87 -9.83 -9.54
C ASP A 46 -10.31 -9.40 -9.24
N ALA A 47 -10.54 -8.10 -9.12
CA ALA A 47 -11.86 -7.54 -8.79
C ALA A 47 -12.53 -8.29 -7.63
N SER A 48 -11.77 -8.53 -6.55
CA SER A 48 -12.18 -9.34 -5.40
C SER A 48 -12.19 -8.51 -4.13
N ASN A 49 -13.04 -8.89 -3.18
CA ASN A 49 -13.07 -8.29 -1.84
C ASN A 49 -12.05 -8.91 -0.88
N GLU A 50 -11.36 -9.97 -1.30
CA GLU A 50 -10.40 -10.71 -0.48
C GLU A 50 -9.00 -10.79 -1.06
N HIS A 51 -8.86 -10.50 -2.35
CA HIS A 51 -7.59 -10.62 -3.07
C HIS A 51 -7.34 -9.41 -3.93
N PHE A 52 -6.09 -9.18 -4.24
CA PHE A 52 -5.74 -8.20 -5.27
C PHE A 52 -4.54 -8.69 -6.09
N SER A 53 -4.55 -8.29 -7.36
CA SER A 53 -3.41 -8.42 -8.24
C SER A 53 -3.30 -7.11 -9.00
N MET A 54 -2.10 -6.54 -9.03
CA MET A 54 -1.86 -5.28 -9.73
C MET A 54 -1.68 -5.54 -11.22
N ASP A 55 -2.28 -4.68 -12.04
CA ASP A 55 -2.10 -4.74 -13.49
C ASP A 55 -0.61 -4.57 -13.83
N PRO A 56 0.03 -5.54 -14.52
CA PRO A 56 1.46 -5.47 -14.82
C PRO A 56 1.86 -4.24 -15.64
N LYS A 57 1.03 -3.78 -16.54
CA LYS A 57 1.31 -2.60 -17.37
C LYS A 57 1.31 -1.33 -16.52
N GLU A 58 0.35 -1.23 -15.59
CA GLU A 58 0.28 -0.10 -14.66
C GLU A 58 1.45 -0.11 -13.69
N GLN A 59 1.85 -1.29 -13.20
CA GLN A 59 3.04 -1.41 -12.35
C GLN A 59 4.28 -0.93 -13.07
N PHE A 60 4.47 -1.38 -14.31
CA PHE A 60 5.61 -0.98 -15.11
C PHE A 60 5.64 0.54 -15.33
N ALA A 61 4.49 1.12 -15.66
CA ALA A 61 4.37 2.57 -15.85
C ALA A 61 4.69 3.34 -14.57
N ALA A 62 4.23 2.84 -13.41
CA ALA A 62 4.50 3.45 -12.12
C ALA A 62 6.00 3.44 -11.80
N VAL A 63 6.66 2.30 -11.97
CA VAL A 63 8.10 2.17 -11.72
C VAL A 63 8.91 3.07 -12.66
N LYS A 64 8.50 3.16 -13.92
CA LYS A 64 9.13 4.03 -14.89
C LYS A 64 9.00 5.50 -14.49
N ASP A 65 7.82 5.90 -14.03
CA ASP A 65 7.58 7.26 -13.52
C ASP A 65 8.43 7.55 -12.28
N MET A 66 8.55 6.60 -11.36
CA MET A 66 9.43 6.73 -10.20
C MET A 66 10.85 7.03 -10.61
N ARG A 67 11.40 6.27 -11.54
CA ARG A 67 12.77 6.46 -12.04
C ARG A 67 12.95 7.84 -12.67
N ALA A 68 11.98 8.28 -13.44
CA ALA A 68 12.02 9.59 -14.08
C ALA A 68 12.05 10.74 -13.06
N ASN A 69 11.48 10.54 -11.89
CA ASN A 69 11.41 11.53 -10.81
C ASN A 69 12.50 11.36 -9.75
N GLY A 70 13.40 10.40 -9.91
CA GLY A 70 14.42 10.10 -8.91
C GLY A 70 13.89 9.44 -7.65
N TYR A 71 12.74 8.79 -7.75
CA TYR A 71 12.14 8.05 -6.65
C TYR A 71 12.47 6.55 -6.72
N GLN A 72 12.46 5.91 -5.56
CA GLN A 72 12.53 4.46 -5.48
C GLN A 72 11.20 3.90 -4.98
N LEU A 73 10.97 2.63 -5.19
CA LEU A 73 9.80 1.94 -4.65
C LEU A 73 9.98 1.78 -3.14
N LEU A 74 9.12 2.41 -2.37
CA LEU A 74 9.15 2.37 -0.91
C LEU A 74 8.20 1.33 -0.34
N GLY A 75 7.14 1.03 -1.03
CA GLY A 75 6.13 0.12 -0.55
C GLY A 75 4.94 0.00 -1.47
N ASN A 76 3.96 -0.74 -1.00
CA ASN A 76 2.67 -0.83 -1.66
C ASN A 76 1.57 -0.60 -0.63
N PHE A 77 0.36 -0.39 -1.13
CA PHE A 77 -0.82 -0.34 -0.26
C PHE A 77 -1.93 -1.20 -0.84
N HIS A 78 -2.78 -1.68 0.04
CA HIS A 78 -4.06 -2.26 -0.35
C HIS A 78 -5.08 -2.04 0.77
N SER A 79 -6.36 -2.19 0.43
CA SER A 79 -7.43 -2.04 1.40
C SER A 79 -7.94 -3.38 1.87
N HIS A 80 -8.41 -3.41 3.11
CA HIS A 80 -9.21 -4.50 3.67
C HIS A 80 -10.63 -3.97 3.84
N PRO A 81 -11.57 -4.28 2.92
CA PRO A 81 -12.94 -3.74 3.01
C PRO A 81 -13.67 -4.15 4.28
N GLU A 82 -13.46 -5.38 4.77
CA GLU A 82 -14.24 -5.96 5.86
C GLU A 82 -13.41 -6.50 7.01
N SER A 83 -12.09 -6.29 7.01
CA SER A 83 -11.19 -6.83 8.02
C SER A 83 -10.26 -5.77 8.60
N PRO A 84 -9.61 -6.06 9.75
CA PRO A 84 -8.71 -5.07 10.38
C PRO A 84 -7.47 -4.76 9.55
N SER A 85 -6.82 -3.63 9.89
CA SER A 85 -5.54 -3.23 9.28
C SER A 85 -4.40 -4.06 9.85
N ARG A 86 -4.24 -5.25 9.31
CA ARG A 86 -3.10 -6.14 9.58
C ARG A 86 -2.97 -7.14 8.44
N PRO A 87 -1.78 -7.64 8.14
CA PRO A 87 -1.60 -8.60 7.06
C PRO A 87 -2.43 -9.87 7.29
N SER A 88 -3.15 -10.30 6.25
CA SER A 88 -3.81 -11.60 6.22
C SER A 88 -2.76 -12.70 6.02
N GLU A 89 -3.16 -13.96 6.17
CA GLU A 89 -2.25 -15.08 5.89
C GLU A 89 -1.79 -15.07 4.43
N GLU A 90 -2.67 -14.68 3.51
CA GLU A 90 -2.32 -14.53 2.10
C GLU A 90 -1.35 -13.38 1.89
N ASP A 91 -1.57 -12.23 2.53
CA ASP A 91 -0.67 -11.09 2.45
C ASP A 91 0.75 -11.47 2.88
N LYS A 92 0.89 -12.23 3.96
CA LYS A 92 2.19 -12.71 4.44
C LYS A 92 2.83 -13.66 3.43
N ARG A 93 2.05 -14.59 2.91
CA ARG A 93 2.55 -15.58 1.95
C ARG A 93 3.06 -14.94 0.67
N LEU A 94 2.36 -13.92 0.20
CA LEU A 94 2.69 -13.23 -1.05
C LEU A 94 3.72 -12.12 -0.90
N ALA A 95 4.06 -11.73 0.33
CA ALA A 95 5.09 -10.72 0.57
C ALA A 95 6.46 -11.28 0.21
N PHE A 96 7.12 -10.65 -0.77
CA PHE A 96 8.38 -11.15 -1.29
C PHE A 96 9.57 -10.21 -1.06
N ASP A 97 9.32 -8.98 -0.60
CA ASP A 97 10.39 -8.00 -0.41
C ASP A 97 10.39 -7.50 1.04
N PRO A 98 11.41 -7.89 1.84
CA PRO A 98 11.51 -7.44 3.24
C PRO A 98 11.97 -6.00 3.39
N LYS A 99 12.35 -5.34 2.30
CA LYS A 99 12.88 -3.96 2.32
C LYS A 99 11.80 -2.90 2.12
N ILE A 100 10.64 -3.30 1.61
CA ILE A 100 9.53 -2.35 1.38
C ILE A 100 8.51 -2.42 2.51
N ASN A 101 7.68 -1.41 2.59
CA ASN A 101 6.58 -1.36 3.54
C ASN A 101 5.27 -1.78 2.89
N TYR A 102 4.43 -2.43 3.68
CA TYR A 102 3.10 -2.85 3.28
C TYR A 102 2.10 -2.01 4.08
N LEU A 103 1.39 -1.12 3.40
CA LEU A 103 0.38 -0.28 4.02
C LEU A 103 -0.99 -0.90 3.78
N ILE A 104 -1.76 -1.04 4.85
CA ILE A 104 -3.08 -1.67 4.79
C ILE A 104 -4.11 -0.70 5.36
N LEU A 105 -5.06 -0.31 4.52
CA LEU A 105 -6.16 0.56 4.91
C LEU A 105 -7.39 -0.29 5.21
N SER A 106 -7.81 -0.32 6.46
CA SER A 106 -9.04 -0.99 6.85
C SER A 106 -10.22 -0.04 6.71
N LEU A 107 -11.24 -0.50 6.01
CA LEU A 107 -12.54 0.17 5.88
C LEU A 107 -13.63 -0.61 6.61
N MET A 108 -13.24 -1.50 7.53
CA MET A 108 -14.17 -2.27 8.33
C MET A 108 -15.14 -1.38 9.10
N ASP A 109 -14.63 -0.27 9.62
CA ASP A 109 -15.45 0.82 10.17
C ASP A 109 -15.25 2.04 9.27
N MET A 110 -16.24 2.34 8.43
CA MET A 110 -16.16 3.43 7.46
C MET A 110 -16.03 4.82 8.08
N GLU A 111 -16.48 4.97 9.32
CA GLU A 111 -16.38 6.25 10.04
C GLU A 111 -15.00 6.44 10.66
N ASN A 112 -14.27 5.33 10.86
CA ASN A 112 -12.94 5.33 11.49
C ASN A 112 -11.98 4.46 10.69
N PRO A 113 -11.59 4.88 9.47
CA PRO A 113 -10.61 4.11 8.69
C PRO A 113 -9.27 4.06 9.40
N VAL A 114 -8.58 2.92 9.30
CA VAL A 114 -7.29 2.71 9.95
C VAL A 114 -6.24 2.36 8.90
N LEU A 115 -5.17 3.13 8.86
CA LEU A 115 -4.03 2.87 7.98
C LEU A 115 -2.80 2.56 8.83
N ASN A 116 -2.26 1.37 8.68
CA ASN A 116 -1.02 0.97 9.33
C ASN A 116 0.03 0.55 8.31
N ALA A 117 1.29 0.72 8.68
CA ALA A 117 2.43 0.32 7.87
C ALA A 117 3.12 -0.89 8.52
N PHE A 118 3.48 -1.87 7.70
CA PHE A 118 4.10 -3.11 8.16
C PHE A 118 5.36 -3.43 7.38
N VAL A 119 6.26 -4.18 8.04
CA VAL A 119 7.38 -4.86 7.39
C VAL A 119 7.13 -6.35 7.55
N ILE A 120 7.35 -7.10 6.49
CA ILE A 120 7.20 -8.56 6.50
C ILE A 120 8.55 -9.14 6.08
N ASP A 121 9.25 -9.77 7.01
CA ASP A 121 10.59 -10.28 6.75
C ASP A 121 10.58 -11.58 5.94
N ALA A 122 11.78 -12.08 5.61
CA ALA A 122 11.92 -13.28 4.79
C ALA A 122 11.33 -14.53 5.44
N LYS A 123 11.18 -14.54 6.76
CA LYS A 123 10.57 -15.63 7.52
C LYS A 123 9.08 -15.43 7.74
N LYS A 124 8.52 -14.37 7.13
CA LYS A 124 7.11 -13.99 7.24
C LYS A 124 6.69 -13.46 8.61
N ASN A 125 7.66 -12.99 9.39
CA ASN A 125 7.38 -12.28 10.63
C ASN A 125 6.94 -10.85 10.30
N VAL A 126 5.90 -10.40 10.96
CA VAL A 126 5.31 -9.08 10.76
C VAL A 126 5.72 -8.14 11.88
N SER A 127 6.17 -6.96 11.53
CA SER A 127 6.37 -5.86 12.47
C SER A 127 5.68 -4.61 11.96
N LYS A 128 5.21 -3.79 12.89
CA LYS A 128 4.53 -2.55 12.55
C LYS A 128 5.53 -1.41 12.61
N GLU A 129 5.51 -0.53 11.62
CA GLU A 129 6.33 0.67 11.61
C GLU A 129 5.49 1.91 11.81
N GLU A 130 6.10 2.95 12.35
CA GLU A 130 5.45 4.24 12.53
C GLU A 130 5.19 4.88 11.17
N LEU A 131 3.96 5.32 10.96
CA LEU A 131 3.54 6.06 9.76
C LEU A 131 3.09 7.44 10.21
N VAL A 132 3.81 8.47 9.74
CA VAL A 132 3.46 9.86 10.04
C VAL A 132 2.71 10.45 8.85
N ILE A 133 1.53 11.01 9.11
CA ILE A 133 0.71 11.69 8.11
C ILE A 133 0.70 13.18 8.46
N GLU A 134 1.20 13.98 7.56
CA GLU A 134 1.40 15.42 7.79
C GLU A 134 0.40 16.29 7.05
#